data_12e1b0f3d6af58056b522fd294bf6ce5
#
_entry.id   12e1b0f3d6af58056b522fd294bf6ce5
#
_cell.length_a   1.000
_cell.length_b   1.000
_cell.length_c   1.000
_cell.angle_alpha   90.00
_cell.angle_beta   90.00
_cell.angle_gamma   90.00
#
_symmetry.space_group_name_H-M   'P 1'
#
loop_
_entity.id
_entity.type
_entity.pdbx_description
1 polymer ?
#
loop_
_entity_poly.entity_id
_entity_poly.type
_entity_poly.pdbx_seq_one_letter_code
_entity_poly.pdbx_strand_id
1 'polypeptide(L)'
;PMVPHQEILSYDEITELAEIFADLGIRKIKLTGGEPLVRRGLPSLVKKLKSVRGIEKVTLTTNGVFLADLLGELKEAGIDGINLSLDTLDPEVFARITRRRELEKVLEGLHEAMKYPEISLKINCVPLGWKEQDILSMAELARKYPVHVRYIEMMPIGLGRQFAPVGEEELLELLEKRYGKSRPCNKKLGNGPAHYYSFSGFLGKIGFISAVSHKFCGSCNRIRLTSQGFLKTCLQYETGTDLKKLLREGAGRETLRKAVEQAVMEKPLCHRFGEREAGTEETHMMSQIGG
;
A
#
# COMPACT_ATOMS: atom_id res chain seq x y z
N PRO A 1 -10.91 -3.80 16.80
CA PRO A 1 -12.28 -3.37 17.07
C PRO A 1 -12.84 -2.72 15.82
N MET A 2 -14.11 -3.00 15.50
CA MET A 2 -14.81 -2.31 14.39
C MET A 2 -15.13 -0.90 14.86
N VAL A 3 -14.76 0.10 14.07
CA VAL A 3 -15.09 1.50 14.32
C VAL A 3 -16.54 1.74 13.88
N PRO A 4 -17.39 2.41 14.68
CA PRO A 4 -18.75 2.76 14.29
C PRO A 4 -18.78 3.52 12.96
N HIS A 5 -19.79 3.25 12.14
CA HIS A 5 -19.90 3.86 10.80
C HIS A 5 -19.91 5.40 10.85
N GLN A 6 -20.47 5.98 11.91
CA GLN A 6 -20.50 7.43 12.13
C GLN A 6 -19.12 8.04 12.39
N GLU A 7 -18.15 7.24 12.83
CA GLU A 7 -16.79 7.71 13.11
C GLU A 7 -15.86 7.65 11.89
N ILE A 8 -16.30 7.00 10.82
CA ILE A 8 -15.52 6.97 9.57
C ILE A 8 -16.04 8.03 8.59
N LEU A 9 -15.16 8.49 7.70
CA LEU A 9 -15.52 9.39 6.62
C LEU A 9 -16.52 8.72 5.66
N SER A 10 -17.54 9.44 5.23
CA SER A 10 -18.39 9.05 4.11
C SER A 10 -17.61 9.14 2.78
N TYR A 11 -18.16 8.56 1.70
CA TYR A 11 -17.54 8.70 0.37
C TYR A 11 -17.60 10.15 -0.15
N ASP A 12 -18.61 10.91 0.25
CA ASP A 12 -18.70 12.33 -0.12
C ASP A 12 -17.65 13.16 0.62
N GLU A 13 -17.48 12.95 1.94
CA GLU A 13 -16.41 13.58 2.72
C GLU A 13 -15.02 13.24 2.16
N ILE A 14 -14.79 11.98 1.76
CA ILE A 14 -13.51 11.58 1.13
C ILE A 14 -13.32 12.30 -0.20
N THR A 15 -14.38 12.44 -1.01
CA THR A 15 -14.31 13.10 -2.32
C THR A 15 -14.02 14.59 -2.15
N GLU A 16 -14.67 15.27 -1.22
CA GLU A 16 -14.42 16.68 -0.90
C GLU A 16 -12.96 16.91 -0.48
N LEU A 17 -12.44 16.08 0.42
CA LEU A 17 -11.02 16.15 0.82
C LEU A 17 -10.10 15.84 -0.37
N ALA A 18 -10.46 14.92 -1.25
CA ALA A 18 -9.67 14.60 -2.45
C ALA A 18 -9.60 15.77 -3.43
N GLU A 19 -10.66 16.56 -3.55
CA GLU A 19 -10.65 17.81 -4.34
C GLU A 19 -9.65 18.82 -3.76
N ILE A 20 -9.64 19.01 -2.43
CA ILE A 20 -8.68 19.88 -1.76
C ILE A 20 -7.25 19.38 -1.98
N PHE A 21 -7.02 18.07 -1.87
CA PHE A 21 -5.73 17.47 -2.15
C PHE A 21 -5.29 17.68 -3.61
N ALA A 22 -6.22 17.58 -4.56
CA ALA A 22 -5.96 17.81 -5.98
C ALA A 22 -5.58 19.26 -6.27
N ASP A 23 -6.23 20.24 -5.63
CA ASP A 23 -5.89 21.66 -5.70
C ASP A 23 -4.46 21.94 -5.19
N LEU A 24 -4.02 21.20 -4.17
CA LEU A 24 -2.68 21.25 -3.61
C LEU A 24 -1.63 20.45 -4.42
N GLY A 25 -2.02 19.89 -5.56
CA GLY A 25 -1.11 19.22 -6.47
C GLY A 25 -0.99 17.71 -6.25
N ILE A 26 -1.77 17.09 -5.39
CA ILE A 26 -1.82 15.62 -5.30
C ILE A 26 -2.52 15.08 -6.55
N ARG A 27 -1.85 14.15 -7.23
CA ARG A 27 -2.32 13.57 -8.50
C ARG A 27 -2.72 12.10 -8.38
N LYS A 28 -2.39 11.46 -7.27
CA LYS A 28 -2.50 9.99 -7.16
C LYS A 28 -3.03 9.62 -5.79
N ILE A 29 -4.08 8.79 -5.80
CA ILE A 29 -4.71 8.28 -4.59
C ILE A 29 -4.52 6.77 -4.55
N LYS A 30 -4.18 6.26 -3.38
CA LYS A 30 -4.15 4.83 -3.11
C LYS A 30 -5.17 4.49 -2.03
N LEU A 31 -6.13 3.68 -2.38
CA LEU A 31 -7.09 3.11 -1.43
C LEU A 31 -6.45 1.93 -0.73
N THR A 32 -6.49 1.96 0.59
CA THR A 32 -5.95 0.93 1.48
C THR A 32 -6.77 0.93 2.77
N GLY A 33 -6.34 0.31 3.81
CA GLY A 33 -7.01 0.31 5.10
C GLY A 33 -6.73 -1.00 5.80
N GLY A 34 -7.70 -1.58 6.52
CA GLY A 34 -7.64 -2.99 6.87
C GLY A 34 -7.78 -3.82 5.60
N GLU A 35 -9.00 -3.92 5.06
CA GLU A 35 -9.26 -4.44 3.72
C GLU A 35 -10.29 -3.53 3.03
N PRO A 36 -9.91 -2.78 2.00
CA PRO A 36 -10.80 -1.82 1.37
C PRO A 36 -11.98 -2.48 0.64
N LEU A 37 -11.81 -3.70 0.11
CA LEU A 37 -12.87 -4.39 -0.63
C LEU A 37 -14.06 -4.85 0.23
N VAL A 38 -13.91 -4.88 1.58
CA VAL A 38 -15.05 -5.15 2.48
C VAL A 38 -15.99 -3.95 2.61
N ARG A 39 -15.54 -2.75 2.23
CA ARG A 39 -16.39 -1.56 2.33
C ARG A 39 -17.36 -1.51 1.14
N ARG A 40 -18.66 -1.61 1.45
CA ARG A 40 -19.72 -1.62 0.42
C ARG A 40 -19.62 -0.42 -0.50
N GLY A 41 -19.77 -0.67 -1.81
CA GLY A 41 -19.77 0.38 -2.82
C GLY A 41 -18.39 1.00 -3.08
N LEU A 42 -17.28 0.35 -2.75
CA LEU A 42 -15.94 0.85 -3.05
C LEU A 42 -15.74 1.24 -4.53
N PRO A 43 -16.28 0.50 -5.53
CA PRO A 43 -16.22 0.94 -6.92
C PRO A 43 -16.83 2.34 -7.15
N SER A 44 -17.90 2.70 -6.43
CA SER A 44 -18.47 4.05 -6.53
C SER A 44 -17.52 5.13 -6.01
N LEU A 45 -16.75 4.85 -4.94
CA LEU A 45 -15.70 5.75 -4.47
C LEU A 45 -14.58 5.88 -5.51
N VAL A 46 -14.15 4.78 -6.12
CA VAL A 46 -13.15 4.83 -7.20
C VAL A 46 -13.62 5.75 -8.32
N LYS A 47 -14.88 5.59 -8.77
CA LYS A 47 -15.49 6.43 -9.80
C LYS A 47 -15.53 7.91 -9.41
N LYS A 48 -15.94 8.22 -8.17
CA LYS A 48 -15.95 9.60 -7.62
C LYS A 48 -14.54 10.19 -7.63
N LEU A 49 -13.54 9.47 -7.13
CA LEU A 49 -12.15 9.92 -7.10
C LEU A 49 -11.56 10.12 -8.50
N LYS A 50 -11.91 9.26 -9.46
CA LYS A 50 -11.49 9.42 -10.86
C LYS A 50 -12.13 10.63 -11.53
N SER A 51 -13.29 11.10 -11.07
CA SER A 51 -13.94 12.31 -11.58
C SER A 51 -13.37 13.60 -10.98
N VAL A 52 -12.59 13.53 -9.89
CA VAL A 52 -11.96 14.71 -9.29
C VAL A 52 -10.93 15.29 -10.25
N ARG A 53 -11.13 16.55 -10.64
CA ARG A 53 -10.19 17.26 -11.55
C ARG A 53 -8.81 17.33 -10.91
N GLY A 54 -7.81 16.83 -11.60
CA GLY A 54 -6.41 16.82 -11.16
C GLY A 54 -5.98 15.47 -10.58
N ILE A 55 -6.87 14.55 -10.23
CA ILE A 55 -6.50 13.19 -9.88
C ILE A 55 -6.28 12.37 -11.15
N GLU A 56 -5.04 11.93 -11.36
CA GLU A 56 -4.63 11.16 -12.54
C GLU A 56 -4.77 9.66 -12.33
N LYS A 57 -4.47 9.17 -11.11
CA LYS A 57 -4.45 7.73 -10.81
C LYS A 57 -5.11 7.41 -9.48
N VAL A 58 -5.96 6.38 -9.51
CA VAL A 58 -6.55 5.74 -8.33
C VAL A 58 -6.10 4.28 -8.32
N THR A 59 -5.44 3.87 -7.25
CA THR A 59 -4.93 2.50 -7.10
C THR A 59 -5.44 1.89 -5.79
N LEU A 60 -5.41 0.56 -5.70
CA LEU A 60 -5.89 -0.21 -4.57
C LEU A 60 -4.76 -1.08 -3.99
N THR A 61 -4.74 -1.25 -2.66
CA THR A 61 -3.99 -2.33 -2.00
C THR A 61 -4.99 -3.22 -1.28
N THR A 62 -4.97 -4.52 -1.57
CA THR A 62 -5.96 -5.49 -1.07
C THR A 62 -5.30 -6.82 -0.70
N ASN A 63 -5.92 -7.56 0.22
CA ASN A 63 -5.57 -8.95 0.49
C ASN A 63 -6.07 -9.93 -0.60
N GLY A 64 -6.90 -9.46 -1.54
CA GLY A 64 -7.33 -10.20 -2.72
C GLY A 64 -8.52 -11.13 -2.54
N VAL A 65 -9.02 -11.35 -1.33
CA VAL A 65 -10.11 -12.32 -1.06
C VAL A 65 -11.41 -12.01 -1.82
N PHE A 66 -11.72 -10.73 -2.02
CA PHE A 66 -12.91 -10.26 -2.74
C PHE A 66 -12.57 -9.70 -4.13
N LEU A 67 -11.33 -9.89 -4.58
CA LEU A 67 -10.86 -9.24 -5.80
C LEU A 67 -11.56 -9.79 -7.05
N ALA A 68 -11.70 -11.12 -7.16
CA ALA A 68 -12.37 -11.75 -8.30
C ALA A 68 -13.80 -11.23 -8.47
N ASP A 69 -14.54 -11.14 -7.36
CA ASP A 69 -15.94 -10.73 -7.38
C ASP A 69 -16.15 -9.26 -7.79
N LEU A 70 -15.22 -8.38 -7.39
CA LEU A 70 -15.38 -6.93 -7.56
C LEU A 70 -14.56 -6.34 -8.72
N LEU A 71 -13.73 -7.14 -9.37
CA LEU A 71 -12.79 -6.64 -10.38
C LEU A 71 -13.48 -6.00 -11.58
N GLY A 72 -14.60 -6.56 -12.04
CA GLY A 72 -15.39 -6.00 -13.13
C GLY A 72 -15.87 -4.58 -12.80
N GLU A 73 -16.47 -4.40 -11.63
CA GLU A 73 -16.96 -3.08 -11.17
C GLU A 73 -15.80 -2.10 -10.95
N LEU A 74 -14.67 -2.55 -10.40
CA LEU A 74 -13.47 -1.72 -10.23
C LEU A 74 -12.89 -1.24 -11.56
N LYS A 75 -12.88 -2.11 -12.57
CA LYS A 75 -12.47 -1.77 -13.92
C LYS A 75 -13.37 -0.72 -14.54
N GLU A 76 -14.69 -0.93 -14.48
CA GLU A 76 -15.70 0.03 -14.97
C GLU A 76 -15.61 1.39 -14.25
N ALA A 77 -15.25 1.37 -12.95
CA ALA A 77 -15.01 2.57 -12.18
C ALA A 77 -13.70 3.29 -12.54
N GLY A 78 -12.82 2.66 -13.32
CA GLY A 78 -11.58 3.24 -13.82
C GLY A 78 -10.38 3.08 -12.88
N ILE A 79 -10.27 1.97 -12.15
CA ILE A 79 -9.09 1.67 -11.32
C ILE A 79 -7.84 1.56 -12.19
N ASP A 80 -6.75 2.23 -11.81
CA ASP A 80 -5.50 2.26 -12.59
C ASP A 80 -4.51 1.17 -12.18
N GLY A 81 -4.67 0.59 -10.99
CA GLY A 81 -3.76 -0.46 -10.55
C GLY A 81 -4.12 -1.09 -9.22
N ILE A 82 -3.69 -2.32 -9.07
CA ILE A 82 -3.95 -3.17 -7.91
C ILE A 82 -2.61 -3.64 -7.34
N ASN A 83 -2.46 -3.50 -6.03
CA ASN A 83 -1.38 -4.12 -5.28
C ASN A 83 -2.00 -5.24 -4.44
N LEU A 84 -1.71 -6.47 -4.79
CA LEU A 84 -2.14 -7.64 -4.07
C LEU A 84 -1.16 -7.95 -2.94
N SER A 85 -1.62 -8.03 -1.70
CA SER A 85 -0.81 -8.47 -0.56
C SER A 85 -0.84 -10.00 -0.50
N LEU A 86 0.31 -10.63 -0.77
CA LEU A 86 0.45 -12.08 -0.78
C LEU A 86 1.89 -12.44 -0.38
N ASP A 87 2.03 -13.09 0.78
CA ASP A 87 3.32 -13.34 1.39
C ASP A 87 3.87 -14.76 1.12
N THR A 88 3.02 -15.68 0.66
CA THR A 88 3.38 -17.07 0.38
C THR A 88 2.36 -17.72 -0.55
N LEU A 89 2.77 -18.78 -1.26
CA LEU A 89 1.91 -19.67 -2.04
C LEU A 89 1.62 -20.99 -1.31
N ASP A 90 2.19 -21.22 -0.14
CA ASP A 90 1.91 -22.38 0.70
C ASP A 90 0.65 -22.16 1.53
N PRO A 91 -0.39 -23.04 1.44
CA PRO A 91 -1.66 -22.85 2.13
C PRO A 91 -1.55 -22.85 3.66
N GLU A 92 -0.66 -23.64 4.24
CA GLU A 92 -0.51 -23.73 5.70
C GLU A 92 0.27 -22.52 6.24
N VAL A 93 1.30 -22.09 5.52
CA VAL A 93 2.03 -20.86 5.84
C VAL A 93 1.11 -19.64 5.68
N PHE A 94 0.31 -19.61 4.62
CA PHE A 94 -0.70 -18.56 4.41
C PHE A 94 -1.69 -18.50 5.57
N ALA A 95 -2.22 -19.67 6.00
CA ALA A 95 -3.16 -19.72 7.13
C ALA A 95 -2.51 -19.27 8.45
N ARG A 96 -1.22 -19.56 8.65
CA ARG A 96 -0.46 -19.11 9.84
C ARG A 96 -0.23 -17.60 9.85
N ILE A 97 0.09 -17.00 8.68
CA ILE A 97 0.32 -15.56 8.55
C ILE A 97 -1.00 -14.77 8.67
N THR A 98 -2.00 -15.17 7.90
CA THR A 98 -3.25 -14.40 7.74
C THR A 98 -4.33 -14.77 8.75
N ARG A 99 -4.19 -15.91 9.42
CA ARG A 99 -5.22 -16.57 10.26
C ARG A 99 -6.50 -16.91 9.48
N ARG A 100 -6.36 -17.14 8.15
CA ARG A 100 -7.45 -17.45 7.22
C ARG A 100 -6.99 -18.55 6.24
N ARG A 101 -7.94 -19.37 5.78
CA ARG A 101 -7.69 -20.42 4.77
C ARG A 101 -8.30 -20.04 3.42
N GLU A 102 -7.96 -18.85 2.92
CA GLU A 102 -8.58 -18.26 1.73
C GLU A 102 -7.57 -18.05 0.58
N LEU A 103 -6.44 -18.76 0.59
CA LEU A 103 -5.41 -18.62 -0.45
C LEU A 103 -5.96 -18.85 -1.85
N GLU A 104 -6.85 -19.84 -2.04
CA GLU A 104 -7.45 -20.15 -3.35
C GLU A 104 -8.20 -18.93 -3.92
N LYS A 105 -9.01 -18.24 -3.11
CA LYS A 105 -9.70 -17.01 -3.53
C LYS A 105 -8.73 -15.89 -3.92
N VAL A 106 -7.63 -15.77 -3.18
CA VAL A 106 -6.59 -14.76 -3.48
C VAL A 106 -5.92 -15.07 -4.82
N LEU A 107 -5.62 -16.33 -5.08
CA LEU A 107 -5.06 -16.78 -6.36
C LEU A 107 -6.05 -16.64 -7.52
N GLU A 108 -7.34 -16.91 -7.29
CA GLU A 108 -8.40 -16.62 -8.25
C GLU A 108 -8.45 -15.13 -8.59
N GLY A 109 -8.44 -14.25 -7.59
CA GLY A 109 -8.36 -12.80 -7.78
C GLY A 109 -7.12 -12.36 -8.55
N LEU A 110 -5.97 -12.97 -8.28
CA LEU A 110 -4.74 -12.73 -9.02
C LEU A 110 -4.88 -13.11 -10.50
N HIS A 111 -5.38 -14.33 -10.77
CA HIS A 111 -5.57 -14.82 -12.13
C HIS A 111 -6.60 -13.99 -12.90
N GLU A 112 -7.69 -13.59 -12.24
CA GLU A 112 -8.69 -12.74 -12.86
C GLU A 112 -8.09 -11.36 -13.22
N ALA A 113 -7.32 -10.75 -12.30
CA ALA A 113 -6.69 -9.46 -12.53
C ALA A 113 -5.66 -9.48 -13.69
N MET A 114 -5.00 -10.62 -13.94
CA MET A 114 -4.07 -10.77 -15.07
C MET A 114 -4.75 -10.72 -16.44
N LYS A 115 -6.07 -10.91 -16.52
CA LYS A 115 -6.81 -10.79 -17.79
C LYS A 115 -6.98 -9.35 -18.26
N TYR A 116 -6.65 -8.36 -17.41
CA TYR A 116 -6.80 -6.94 -17.68
C TYR A 116 -5.45 -6.21 -17.68
N PRO A 117 -4.70 -6.27 -18.79
CA PRO A 117 -3.35 -5.70 -18.87
C PRO A 117 -3.31 -4.17 -18.73
N GLU A 118 -4.44 -3.50 -18.88
CA GLU A 118 -4.59 -2.05 -18.63
C GLU A 118 -4.53 -1.71 -17.12
N ILE A 119 -4.83 -2.66 -16.23
CA ILE A 119 -4.74 -2.49 -14.79
C ILE A 119 -3.32 -2.89 -14.33
N SER A 120 -2.56 -1.94 -13.80
CA SER A 120 -1.21 -2.23 -13.31
C SER A 120 -1.25 -3.16 -12.10
N LEU A 121 -0.91 -4.44 -12.27
CA LEU A 121 -0.92 -5.43 -11.19
C LEU A 121 0.46 -5.61 -10.57
N LYS A 122 0.52 -5.58 -9.24
CA LYS A 122 1.74 -5.84 -8.46
C LYS A 122 1.41 -6.69 -7.24
N ILE A 123 2.33 -7.56 -6.86
CA ILE A 123 2.24 -8.37 -5.66
C ILE A 123 3.19 -7.77 -4.63
N ASN A 124 2.69 -7.54 -3.42
CA ASN A 124 3.47 -7.16 -2.25
C ASN A 124 3.69 -8.40 -1.41
N CYS A 125 4.92 -8.69 -1.08
CA CYS A 125 5.33 -9.75 -0.19
C CYS A 125 6.21 -9.16 0.92
N VAL A 126 5.87 -9.45 2.18
CA VAL A 126 6.67 -9.07 3.35
C VAL A 126 7.44 -10.29 3.84
N PRO A 127 8.76 -10.34 3.66
CA PRO A 127 9.59 -11.42 4.18
C PRO A 127 9.61 -11.38 5.71
N LEU A 128 9.25 -12.52 6.33
CA LEU A 128 9.17 -12.67 7.80
C LEU A 128 10.42 -13.35 8.40
N GLY A 129 11.38 -13.76 7.56
CA GLY A 129 12.53 -14.54 7.99
C GLY A 129 12.21 -15.99 8.36
N TRP A 130 11.00 -16.46 8.05
CA TRP A 130 10.63 -17.85 8.28
C TRP A 130 11.12 -18.76 7.16
N LYS A 131 11.75 -19.88 7.50
CA LYS A 131 12.25 -20.84 6.49
C LYS A 131 11.13 -21.41 5.62
N GLU A 132 9.94 -21.55 6.17
CA GLU A 132 8.76 -22.09 5.49
C GLU A 132 8.10 -21.08 4.56
N GLN A 133 8.40 -19.78 4.69
CA GLN A 133 7.96 -18.76 3.75
C GLN A 133 8.85 -18.82 2.50
N ASP A 134 8.41 -19.56 1.50
CA ASP A 134 9.17 -19.75 0.26
C ASP A 134 9.19 -18.46 -0.60
N ILE A 135 10.21 -17.63 -0.38
CA ILE A 135 10.46 -16.39 -1.12
C ILE A 135 10.68 -16.65 -2.61
N LEU A 136 11.31 -17.78 -2.96
CA LEU A 136 11.58 -18.11 -4.36
C LEU A 136 10.31 -18.44 -5.13
N SER A 137 9.33 -19.09 -4.52
CA SER A 137 8.04 -19.36 -5.17
C SER A 137 7.27 -18.08 -5.48
N MET A 138 7.42 -17.06 -4.63
CA MET A 138 6.85 -15.73 -4.93
C MET A 138 7.52 -15.08 -6.15
N ALA A 139 8.85 -15.20 -6.28
CA ALA A 139 9.59 -14.69 -7.45
C ALA A 139 9.19 -15.42 -8.75
N GLU A 140 8.82 -16.72 -8.68
CA GLU A 140 8.32 -17.48 -9.83
C GLU A 140 7.07 -16.85 -10.46
N LEU A 141 6.24 -16.13 -9.68
CA LEU A 141 5.10 -15.40 -10.24
C LEU A 141 5.57 -14.32 -11.23
N ALA A 142 6.63 -13.57 -10.89
CA ALA A 142 7.20 -12.59 -11.81
C ALA A 142 7.96 -13.23 -12.98
N ARG A 143 8.47 -14.47 -12.82
CA ARG A 143 9.07 -15.22 -13.91
C ARG A 143 8.03 -15.68 -14.93
N LYS A 144 6.94 -16.26 -14.45
CA LYS A 144 5.90 -16.88 -15.28
C LYS A 144 4.88 -15.92 -15.87
N TYR A 145 4.63 -14.80 -15.18
CA TYR A 145 3.57 -13.86 -15.53
C TYR A 145 4.11 -12.42 -15.63
N PRO A 146 3.46 -11.53 -16.39
CA PRO A 146 3.85 -10.13 -16.53
C PRO A 146 3.45 -9.29 -15.30
N VAL A 147 3.62 -9.84 -14.09
CA VAL A 147 3.35 -9.17 -12.82
C VAL A 147 4.66 -8.80 -12.11
N HIS A 148 4.64 -7.74 -11.32
CA HIS A 148 5.82 -7.36 -10.55
C HIS A 148 5.66 -7.81 -9.11
N VAL A 149 6.64 -8.56 -8.59
CA VAL A 149 6.68 -8.95 -7.18
C VAL A 149 7.58 -7.96 -6.42
N ARG A 150 7.09 -7.40 -5.32
CA ARG A 150 7.82 -6.46 -4.48
C ARG A 150 8.01 -7.04 -3.09
N TYR A 151 9.23 -7.21 -2.70
CA TYR A 151 9.60 -7.53 -1.33
C TYR A 151 9.65 -6.23 -0.52
N ILE A 152 8.87 -6.19 0.55
CA ILE A 152 8.75 -5.01 1.43
C ILE A 152 9.40 -5.34 2.76
N GLU A 153 10.44 -4.60 3.11
CA GLU A 153 11.11 -4.76 4.40
C GLU A 153 10.12 -4.54 5.55
N MET A 154 10.15 -5.44 6.54
CA MET A 154 9.32 -5.34 7.72
C MET A 154 9.66 -4.07 8.50
N MET A 155 8.65 -3.24 8.71
CA MET A 155 8.77 -2.03 9.54
C MET A 155 8.39 -2.35 10.98
N PRO A 156 9.10 -1.80 11.99
CA PRO A 156 8.84 -2.07 13.41
C PRO A 156 7.62 -1.27 13.93
N ILE A 157 6.44 -1.50 13.30
CA ILE A 157 5.15 -0.89 13.66
C ILE A 157 4.20 -2.01 14.08
N GLY A 158 3.49 -1.82 15.19
CA GLY A 158 2.56 -2.81 15.71
C GLY A 158 3.22 -4.18 15.90
N LEU A 159 2.64 -5.22 15.30
CA LEU A 159 3.19 -6.58 15.35
C LEU A 159 4.53 -6.74 14.63
N GLY A 160 4.87 -5.85 13.70
CA GLY A 160 6.15 -5.87 12.99
C GLY A 160 7.37 -5.77 13.90
N ARG A 161 7.22 -5.22 15.12
CA ARG A 161 8.29 -5.16 16.14
C ARG A 161 8.77 -6.53 16.63
N GLN A 162 7.99 -7.58 16.40
CA GLN A 162 8.30 -8.95 16.83
C GLN A 162 9.13 -9.74 15.81
N PHE A 163 9.36 -9.18 14.63
CA PHE A 163 10.08 -9.83 13.54
C PHE A 163 11.42 -9.16 13.28
N ALA A 164 12.43 -9.97 13.00
CA ALA A 164 13.67 -9.46 12.46
C ALA A 164 13.47 -9.08 10.98
N PRO A 165 13.89 -7.90 10.55
CA PRO A 165 13.80 -7.53 9.14
C PRO A 165 14.73 -8.42 8.31
N VAL A 166 14.26 -8.87 7.14
CA VAL A 166 15.09 -9.53 6.13
C VAL A 166 15.55 -8.45 5.16
N GLY A 167 16.87 -8.29 5.02
CA GLY A 167 17.48 -7.24 4.21
C GLY A 167 17.33 -7.49 2.72
N GLU A 168 17.38 -6.42 1.94
CA GLU A 168 17.33 -6.49 0.48
C GLU A 168 18.52 -7.26 -0.10
N GLU A 169 19.72 -7.03 0.42
CA GLU A 169 20.94 -7.69 -0.04
C GLU A 169 20.84 -9.20 0.09
N GLU A 170 20.38 -9.70 1.24
CA GLU A 170 20.17 -11.12 1.49
C GLU A 170 19.17 -11.74 0.49
N LEU A 171 18.05 -11.04 0.27
CA LEU A 171 17.03 -11.49 -0.69
C LEU A 171 17.55 -11.47 -2.12
N LEU A 172 18.30 -10.44 -2.49
CA LEU A 172 18.86 -10.33 -3.83
C LEU A 172 19.91 -11.42 -4.09
N GLU A 173 20.78 -11.72 -3.13
CA GLU A 173 21.73 -12.83 -3.22
C GLU A 173 21.04 -14.18 -3.37
N LEU A 174 19.97 -14.44 -2.60
CA LEU A 174 19.13 -15.64 -2.70
C LEU A 174 18.56 -15.79 -4.12
N LEU A 175 18.01 -14.70 -4.66
CA LEU A 175 17.42 -14.66 -6.00
C LEU A 175 18.47 -14.84 -7.09
N GLU A 176 19.63 -14.18 -6.97
CA GLU A 176 20.73 -14.29 -7.93
C GLU A 176 21.34 -15.71 -7.93
N LYS A 177 21.45 -16.33 -6.78
CA LYS A 177 21.91 -17.72 -6.68
C LYS A 177 20.98 -18.68 -7.43
N ARG A 178 19.68 -18.41 -7.45
CA ARG A 178 18.68 -19.26 -8.08
C ARG A 178 18.46 -18.97 -9.56
N TYR A 179 18.47 -17.68 -9.95
CA TYR A 179 18.04 -17.22 -11.28
C TYR A 179 19.14 -16.56 -12.10
N GLY A 180 20.35 -16.48 -11.56
CA GLY A 180 21.48 -15.78 -12.19
C GLY A 180 21.47 -14.28 -11.90
N LYS A 181 22.46 -13.57 -12.43
CA LYS A 181 22.71 -12.16 -12.14
C LYS A 181 21.51 -11.28 -12.54
N SER A 182 21.14 -10.42 -11.62
CA SER A 182 20.15 -9.38 -11.82
C SER A 182 20.71 -8.17 -12.57
N ARG A 183 19.83 -7.36 -13.14
CA ARG A 183 20.17 -6.06 -13.72
C ARG A 183 19.22 -5.00 -13.17
N PRO A 184 19.72 -3.86 -12.66
CA PRO A 184 18.85 -2.75 -12.24
C PRO A 184 17.91 -2.31 -13.37
N CYS A 185 16.66 -2.02 -13.01
CA CYS A 185 15.65 -1.54 -13.93
C CYS A 185 15.34 -0.07 -13.66
N ASN A 186 15.83 0.82 -14.53
CA ASN A 186 15.66 2.26 -14.37
C ASN A 186 14.26 2.76 -14.77
N LYS A 187 13.37 1.88 -15.27
CA LYS A 187 11.99 2.26 -15.59
C LYS A 187 11.19 2.52 -14.32
N LYS A 188 10.49 3.64 -14.29
CA LYS A 188 9.57 3.99 -13.20
C LYS A 188 8.28 3.16 -13.34
N LEU A 189 8.18 2.05 -12.58
CA LEU A 189 7.07 1.11 -12.66
C LEU A 189 5.91 1.41 -11.68
N GLY A 190 5.93 2.57 -11.05
CA GLY A 190 4.90 2.97 -10.10
C GLY A 190 5.18 4.31 -9.45
N ASN A 191 4.40 4.64 -8.41
CA ASN A 191 4.45 5.94 -7.72
C ASN A 191 5.15 5.86 -6.35
N GLY A 192 5.50 4.63 -5.93
CA GLY A 192 6.15 4.37 -4.64
C GLY A 192 7.67 4.36 -4.74
N PRO A 193 8.35 4.12 -3.61
CA PRO A 193 9.80 4.14 -3.49
C PRO A 193 10.46 2.85 -4.00
N ALA A 194 9.69 1.89 -4.50
CA ALA A 194 10.24 0.62 -4.97
C ALA A 194 11.22 0.85 -6.12
N HIS A 195 12.40 0.28 -6.02
CA HIS A 195 13.33 0.08 -7.13
C HIS A 195 13.26 -1.36 -7.60
N TYR A 196 13.66 -1.61 -8.82
CA TYR A 196 13.39 -2.89 -9.48
C TYR A 196 14.63 -3.47 -10.13
N TYR A 197 14.64 -4.81 -10.21
CA TYR A 197 15.63 -5.61 -10.92
C TYR A 197 14.97 -6.49 -11.97
N SER A 198 15.70 -6.71 -13.06
CA SER A 198 15.35 -7.64 -14.13
C SER A 198 16.20 -8.89 -14.00
N PHE A 199 15.59 -10.04 -14.15
CA PHE A 199 16.28 -11.32 -14.29
C PHE A 199 16.06 -11.88 -15.70
N SER A 200 17.01 -12.65 -16.20
CA SER A 200 16.86 -13.31 -17.49
C SER A 200 15.69 -14.31 -17.46
N GLY A 201 14.84 -14.28 -18.48
CA GLY A 201 13.67 -15.17 -18.57
C GLY A 201 12.46 -14.75 -17.69
N PHE A 202 12.51 -13.60 -17.02
CA PHE A 202 11.38 -13.08 -16.25
C PHE A 202 10.49 -12.19 -17.14
N LEU A 203 9.17 -12.42 -17.10
CA LEU A 203 8.19 -11.56 -17.76
C LEU A 203 7.94 -10.27 -16.95
N GLY A 204 7.88 -10.41 -15.64
CA GLY A 204 7.77 -9.30 -14.70
C GLY A 204 9.11 -8.81 -14.18
N LYS A 205 9.07 -8.08 -13.06
CA LYS A 205 10.25 -7.55 -12.37
C LYS A 205 10.17 -7.87 -10.89
N ILE A 206 11.33 -7.97 -10.26
CA ILE A 206 11.46 -8.04 -8.80
C ILE A 206 11.72 -6.63 -8.29
N GLY A 207 10.96 -6.19 -7.31
CA GLY A 207 11.12 -4.89 -6.68
C GLY A 207 11.45 -5.01 -5.20
N PHE A 208 12.07 -3.98 -4.64
CA PHE A 208 12.34 -3.88 -3.22
C PHE A 208 11.85 -2.54 -2.68
N ILE A 209 11.29 -2.57 -1.46
CA ILE A 209 10.94 -1.39 -0.67
C ILE A 209 11.62 -1.53 0.68
N SER A 210 12.81 -0.99 0.78
CA SER A 210 13.70 -1.10 1.93
C SER A 210 13.52 0.13 2.82
N ALA A 211 12.45 0.12 3.62
CA ALA A 211 12.01 1.29 4.37
C ALA A 211 12.90 1.59 5.58
N VAL A 212 13.59 0.59 6.11
CA VAL A 212 14.43 0.70 7.32
C VAL A 212 15.91 0.76 6.94
N SER A 213 16.36 -0.21 6.13
CA SER A 213 17.78 -0.33 5.73
C SER A 213 18.20 0.74 4.72
N HIS A 214 17.36 1.08 3.76
CA HIS A 214 17.62 2.12 2.75
C HIS A 214 16.55 3.21 2.81
N LYS A 215 16.67 4.09 3.80
CA LYS A 215 15.71 5.18 4.04
C LYS A 215 15.52 6.02 2.76
N PHE A 216 14.26 6.12 2.30
CA PHE A 216 13.86 6.95 1.16
C PHE A 216 13.09 8.22 1.59
N CYS A 217 13.27 8.68 2.82
CA CYS A 217 12.53 9.82 3.39
C CYS A 217 12.72 11.10 2.59
N GLY A 218 13.93 11.38 2.10
CA GLY A 218 14.22 12.56 1.29
C GLY A 218 13.44 12.66 -0.02
N SER A 219 12.93 11.52 -0.54
CA SER A 219 12.07 11.46 -1.73
C SER A 219 10.62 11.06 -1.42
N CYS A 220 10.25 11.00 -0.14
CA CYS A 220 8.94 10.56 0.30
C CYS A 220 7.87 11.61 0.02
N ASN A 221 7.03 11.35 -0.97
CA ASN A 221 5.93 12.19 -1.41
C ASN A 221 4.55 11.72 -0.91
N ARG A 222 4.49 11.00 0.23
CA ARG A 222 3.25 10.40 0.72
C ARG A 222 2.71 11.14 1.93
N ILE A 223 1.39 11.31 1.94
CA ILE A 223 0.57 11.61 3.11
C ILE A 223 -0.50 10.52 3.22
N ARG A 224 -1.13 10.39 4.37
CA ARG A 224 -2.14 9.36 4.65
C ARG A 224 -3.35 9.99 5.31
N LEU A 225 -4.53 9.71 4.77
CA LEU A 225 -5.80 10.01 5.43
C LEU A 225 -6.36 8.70 5.99
N THR A 226 -6.53 8.62 7.30
CA THR A 226 -7.15 7.45 7.92
C THR A 226 -8.64 7.39 7.62
N SER A 227 -9.29 6.25 7.81
CA SER A 227 -10.74 6.13 7.66
C SER A 227 -11.53 7.06 8.59
N GLN A 228 -10.94 7.46 9.71
CA GLN A 228 -11.50 8.41 10.67
C GLN A 228 -11.19 9.87 10.34
N GLY A 229 -10.55 10.15 9.19
CA GLY A 229 -10.28 11.51 8.75
C GLY A 229 -9.07 12.20 9.38
N PHE A 230 -8.18 11.42 10.00
CA PHE A 230 -6.93 11.94 10.52
C PHE A 230 -5.85 11.94 9.45
N LEU A 231 -5.31 13.12 9.12
CA LEU A 231 -4.25 13.29 8.14
C LEU A 231 -2.89 13.10 8.79
N LYS A 232 -2.15 12.08 8.37
CA LYS A 232 -0.77 11.78 8.79
C LYS A 232 0.21 12.07 7.66
N THR A 233 1.32 12.68 7.96
CA THR A 233 2.38 12.97 6.99
C THR A 233 3.55 11.99 7.05
N CYS A 234 3.67 11.25 8.16
CA CYS A 234 4.62 10.15 8.31
C CYS A 234 3.94 8.92 8.92
N LEU A 235 4.43 7.73 8.58
CA LEU A 235 3.90 6.48 9.09
C LEU A 235 4.31 6.23 10.54
N GLN A 236 5.52 6.63 10.92
CA GLN A 236 6.09 6.34 12.24
C GLN A 236 5.44 7.14 13.38
N TYR A 237 5.05 8.38 13.13
CA TYR A 237 4.60 9.28 14.19
C TYR A 237 3.08 9.30 14.32
N GLU A 238 2.56 9.41 15.53
CA GLU A 238 1.13 9.59 15.82
C GLU A 238 0.61 10.99 15.47
N THR A 239 1.50 11.94 15.23
CA THR A 239 1.15 13.34 14.91
C THR A 239 0.41 13.46 13.59
N GLY A 240 -0.51 14.42 13.53
CA GLY A 240 -1.30 14.72 12.33
C GLY A 240 -2.42 15.70 12.62
N THR A 241 -3.34 15.85 11.67
CA THR A 241 -4.45 16.81 11.70
C THR A 241 -5.79 16.10 11.56
N ASP A 242 -6.74 16.37 12.44
CA ASP A 242 -8.11 15.84 12.35
C ASP A 242 -8.94 16.65 11.34
N LEU A 243 -8.90 16.24 10.08
CA LEU A 243 -9.67 16.88 9.01
C LEU A 243 -11.17 16.59 9.11
N LYS A 244 -11.56 15.41 9.63
CA LYS A 244 -12.98 15.09 9.84
C LYS A 244 -13.63 16.06 10.82
N LYS A 245 -12.95 16.37 11.92
CA LYS A 245 -13.44 17.32 12.90
C LYS A 245 -13.68 18.66 12.23
N LEU A 246 -12.69 19.22 11.55
CA LEU A 246 -12.83 20.49 10.84
C LEU A 246 -13.99 20.48 9.84
N LEU A 247 -14.10 19.42 9.02
CA LEU A 247 -15.13 19.26 8.01
C LEU A 247 -16.53 19.24 8.65
N ARG A 248 -16.73 18.49 9.72
CA ARG A 248 -18.03 18.32 10.38
C ARG A 248 -18.43 19.51 11.26
N GLU A 249 -17.48 20.33 11.67
CA GLU A 249 -17.70 21.63 12.31
C GLU A 249 -18.03 22.73 11.29
N GLY A 250 -18.11 22.40 9.99
CA GLY A 250 -18.47 23.34 8.93
C GLY A 250 -17.33 24.24 8.47
N ALA A 251 -16.07 23.82 8.66
CA ALA A 251 -14.94 24.56 8.13
C ALA A 251 -15.02 24.68 6.60
N GLY A 252 -14.91 25.90 6.09
CA GLY A 252 -14.90 26.15 4.66
C GLY A 252 -13.65 25.57 3.97
N ARG A 253 -13.73 25.41 2.63
CA ARG A 253 -12.69 24.84 1.78
C ARG A 253 -11.30 25.44 2.02
N GLU A 254 -11.21 26.76 2.18
CA GLU A 254 -9.93 27.45 2.42
C GLU A 254 -9.31 27.10 3.78
N THR A 255 -10.11 26.91 4.81
CA THR A 255 -9.64 26.48 6.15
C THR A 255 -9.08 25.06 6.08
N LEU A 256 -9.80 24.13 5.42
CA LEU A 256 -9.35 22.77 5.20
C LEU A 256 -8.05 22.75 4.36
N ARG A 257 -7.97 23.56 3.31
CA ARG A 257 -6.77 23.67 2.46
C ARG A 257 -5.55 24.10 3.28
N LYS A 258 -5.69 25.15 4.09
CA LYS A 258 -4.61 25.64 4.99
C LYS A 258 -4.20 24.59 6.01
N ALA A 259 -5.15 23.84 6.58
CA ALA A 259 -4.84 22.78 7.53
C ALA A 259 -4.01 21.65 6.87
N VAL A 260 -4.31 21.30 5.61
CA VAL A 260 -3.52 20.32 4.86
C VAL A 260 -2.14 20.84 4.51
N GLU A 261 -2.03 22.10 4.05
CA GLU A 261 -0.75 22.76 3.77
C GLU A 261 0.14 22.80 5.01
N GLN A 262 -0.40 23.21 6.15
CA GLN A 262 0.32 23.25 7.42
C GLN A 262 0.82 21.86 7.81
N ALA A 263 -0.03 20.84 7.74
CA ALA A 263 0.36 19.47 8.05
C ALA A 263 1.50 18.98 7.14
N VAL A 264 1.49 19.35 5.85
CA VAL A 264 2.57 18.99 4.92
C VAL A 264 3.86 19.73 5.20
N MET A 265 3.79 21.02 5.58
CA MET A 265 4.97 21.81 5.97
C MET A 265 5.63 21.27 7.24
N GLU A 266 4.85 20.73 8.16
CA GLU A 266 5.31 20.11 9.41
C GLU A 266 5.75 18.65 9.24
N LYS A 267 5.76 18.12 8.01
CA LYS A 267 6.17 16.75 7.75
C LYS A 267 7.61 16.49 8.21
N PRO A 268 7.85 15.44 9.05
CA PRO A 268 9.18 15.11 9.49
C PRO A 268 10.13 14.83 8.33
N LEU A 269 11.37 15.31 8.42
CA LEU A 269 12.41 15.09 7.40
C LEU A 269 12.72 13.60 7.19
N CYS A 270 12.70 12.81 8.27
CA CYS A 270 12.93 11.38 8.20
C CYS A 270 12.21 10.65 9.34
N HIS A 271 12.02 9.35 9.15
CA HIS A 271 11.65 8.45 10.24
C HIS A 271 12.91 8.03 11.03
N ARG A 272 12.69 7.60 12.28
CA ARG A 272 13.73 7.12 13.21
C ARG A 272 13.41 5.71 13.70
N PHE A 273 13.04 4.81 12.79
CA PHE A 273 12.82 3.41 13.15
C PHE A 273 14.09 2.82 13.76
N GLY A 274 13.96 2.20 14.94
CA GLY A 274 15.07 1.63 15.69
C GLY A 274 15.79 2.60 16.63
N GLU A 275 15.53 3.89 16.58
CA GLU A 275 16.03 4.86 17.57
C GLU A 275 15.01 4.96 18.71
N ARG A 276 15.48 4.85 19.96
CA ARG A 276 14.61 4.94 21.15
C ARG A 276 14.31 6.42 21.45
N GLU A 277 13.24 6.95 20.88
CA GLU A 277 12.63 8.17 21.37
C GLU A 277 11.28 7.83 22.02
N ALA A 278 11.15 8.10 23.31
CA ALA A 278 9.90 7.87 24.04
C ALA A 278 8.82 8.90 23.61
N GLY A 279 7.61 8.42 23.30
CA GLY A 279 6.40 9.21 23.36
C GLY A 279 5.78 9.69 22.05
N THR A 280 6.37 9.45 20.86
CA THR A 280 5.80 9.89 19.58
C THR A 280 5.63 8.79 18.55
N GLU A 281 6.00 7.55 18.90
CA GLU A 281 5.92 6.40 17.99
C GLU A 281 4.48 5.94 17.78
N GLU A 282 4.20 5.50 16.54
CA GLU A 282 2.91 4.95 16.17
C GLU A 282 2.58 3.68 16.98
N THR A 283 1.46 3.73 17.68
CA THR A 283 0.95 2.62 18.50
C THR A 283 -0.13 1.80 17.79
N HIS A 284 -0.75 2.35 16.74
CA HIS A 284 -1.77 1.66 15.97
C HIS A 284 -1.18 0.57 15.08
N MET A 285 -2.00 -0.42 14.77
CA MET A 285 -1.68 -1.44 13.78
C MET A 285 -1.61 -0.84 12.37
N MET A 286 -0.77 -1.39 11.49
CA MET A 286 -0.69 -0.99 10.09
C MET A 286 -2.07 -0.96 9.40
N SER A 287 -2.96 -1.91 9.73
CA SER A 287 -4.33 -1.98 9.22
C SER A 287 -5.23 -0.80 9.63
N GLN A 288 -4.86 -0.05 10.66
CA GLN A 288 -5.62 1.11 11.14
C GLN A 288 -5.14 2.42 10.51
N ILE A 289 -3.89 2.46 10.08
CA ILE A 289 -3.23 3.67 9.55
C ILE A 289 -2.96 3.60 8.04
N GLY A 290 -3.45 2.58 7.36
CA GLY A 290 -3.36 2.44 5.92
C GLY A 290 -2.02 1.85 5.44
N GLY A 291 -1.76 0.63 5.86
CA GLY A 291 -0.61 -0.18 5.45
C GLY A 291 -0.65 -0.67 4.02
#